data_2b1cb355dc380b214ef659d5c7bc9b3d
#
_entry.id   2b1cb355dc380b214ef659d5c7bc9b3d
#
_cell.length_a   1.000
_cell.length_b   1.000
_cell.length_c   1.000
_cell.angle_alpha   90.00
_cell.angle_beta   90.00
_cell.angle_gamma   90.00
#
_symmetry.space_group_name_H-M   'P 1'
#
loop_
_entity.id
_entity.type
_entity.pdbx_description
1 polymer ?
#
loop_
_entity_poly.entity_id
_entity_poly.type
_entity_poly.pdbx_seq_one_letter_code
_entity_poly.pdbx_strand_id
1 'polypeptide(L)'
;MRRLSTFIIICISSLVLMAQQQRGKFNPEEFKAKLEAYITAEAGFTPSEAQVFYPIYHEMKDKQRHLQRRIFWLKKNPPCNNASDKDFAIAIQKTKDLGVEMAQLEVNYYKKMCGAVSPRKVYAAMRAEDQFHRKMLEDFGDGKSRPKGQKPTQE
;
A
#
# COMPACT_ATOMS: atom_id res chain seq x y z
N MET A 1 48.08 18.18 22.29
CA MET A 1 46.60 18.21 22.48
C MET A 1 45.83 18.76 21.29
N ARG A 2 46.36 19.61 20.42
CA ARG A 2 45.65 20.17 19.24
C ARG A 2 45.42 19.17 18.09
N ARG A 3 46.18 18.08 18.01
CA ARG A 3 46.04 17.08 16.93
C ARG A 3 45.00 15.99 17.19
N LEU A 4 44.59 15.77 18.44
CA LEU A 4 43.52 14.83 18.80
C LEU A 4 42.11 15.42 18.52
N SER A 5 41.95 16.74 18.64
CA SER A 5 40.65 17.40 18.37
C SER A 5 40.26 17.38 16.91
N THR A 6 41.20 17.40 15.97
CA THR A 6 40.95 17.37 14.52
C THR A 6 40.49 15.98 14.06
N PHE A 7 40.97 14.90 14.65
CA PHE A 7 40.54 13.55 14.32
C PHE A 7 39.10 13.25 14.79
N ILE A 8 38.67 13.78 15.92
CA ILE A 8 37.32 13.60 16.45
C ILE A 8 36.30 14.34 15.58
N ILE A 9 36.61 15.52 15.04
CA ILE A 9 35.73 16.30 14.18
C ILE A 9 35.52 15.62 12.81
N ILE A 10 36.57 14.96 12.27
CA ILE A 10 36.49 14.24 10.99
C ILE A 10 35.64 12.96 11.13
N CYS A 11 35.72 12.26 12.26
CA CYS A 11 34.89 11.06 12.50
C CYS A 11 33.44 11.37 12.72
N ILE A 12 33.08 12.52 13.29
CA ILE A 12 31.65 12.92 13.47
C ILE A 12 31.01 13.33 12.15
N SER A 13 31.75 13.96 11.23
CA SER A 13 31.26 14.35 9.93
C SER A 13 30.96 13.17 9.00
N SER A 14 31.68 12.06 9.13
CA SER A 14 31.42 10.84 8.33
C SER A 14 30.18 10.06 8.78
N LEU A 15 29.80 10.12 10.06
CA LEU A 15 28.59 9.49 10.59
C LEU A 15 27.31 10.22 10.14
N VAL A 16 27.35 11.53 9.95
CA VAL A 16 26.20 12.32 9.50
C VAL A 16 25.87 12.08 8.01
N LEU A 17 26.87 11.78 7.18
CA LEU A 17 26.65 11.49 5.76
C LEU A 17 25.96 10.12 5.53
N MET A 18 26.16 9.15 6.40
CA MET A 18 25.49 7.84 6.30
C MET A 18 24.00 7.91 6.66
N ALA A 19 23.57 8.86 7.48
CA ALA A 19 22.18 9.03 7.89
C ALA A 19 21.30 9.69 6.83
N GLN A 20 21.85 10.30 5.77
CA GLN A 20 21.09 11.00 4.73
C GLN A 20 20.72 10.12 3.53
N GLN A 21 21.19 8.89 3.44
CA GLN A 21 21.04 8.04 2.25
C GLN A 21 19.86 7.07 2.33
N GLN A 22 19.06 7.09 3.39
CA GLN A 22 17.83 6.29 3.51
C GLN A 22 16.55 7.09 3.24
N ARG A 23 16.47 7.81 2.14
CA ARG A 23 15.18 8.02 1.48
C ARG A 23 14.89 6.74 0.70
N GLY A 24 14.34 5.77 1.43
CA GLY A 24 14.20 4.40 0.99
C GLY A 24 13.38 4.33 -0.30
N LYS A 25 13.94 3.68 -1.30
CA LYS A 25 13.15 3.14 -2.41
C LYS A 25 12.01 2.33 -1.78
N PHE A 26 10.78 2.54 -2.25
CA PHE A 26 9.64 1.73 -1.84
C PHE A 26 10.01 0.24 -1.98
N ASN A 27 9.99 -0.47 -0.86
CA ASN A 27 10.26 -1.90 -0.81
C ASN A 27 8.92 -2.64 -0.65
N PRO A 28 8.43 -3.33 -1.69
CA PRO A 28 7.14 -4.02 -1.64
C PRO A 28 7.07 -5.09 -0.54
N GLU A 29 8.16 -5.81 -0.28
CA GLU A 29 8.20 -6.86 0.75
C GLU A 29 8.14 -6.26 2.16
N GLU A 30 8.87 -5.18 2.40
CA GLU A 30 8.80 -4.45 3.66
C GLU A 30 7.41 -3.85 3.90
N PHE A 31 6.80 -3.29 2.85
CA PHE A 31 5.43 -2.78 2.92
C PHE A 31 4.44 -3.89 3.27
N LYS A 32 4.55 -5.05 2.61
CA LYS A 32 3.71 -6.21 2.86
C LYS A 32 3.87 -6.70 4.31
N ALA A 33 5.11 -6.85 4.79
CA ALA A 33 5.37 -7.27 6.16
C ALA A 33 4.78 -6.31 7.20
N LYS A 34 4.91 -4.99 6.98
CA LYS A 34 4.31 -3.96 7.85
C LYS A 34 2.78 -4.02 7.85
N LEU A 35 2.17 -4.20 6.68
CA LEU A 35 0.72 -4.35 6.55
C LEU A 35 0.23 -5.58 7.30
N GLU A 36 0.86 -6.74 7.12
CA GLU A 36 0.50 -7.98 7.81
C GLU A 36 0.65 -7.85 9.33
N ALA A 37 1.74 -7.26 9.81
CA ALA A 37 1.95 -7.00 11.23
C ALA A 37 0.86 -6.09 11.79
N TYR A 38 0.50 -5.03 11.08
CA TYR A 38 -0.56 -4.11 11.47
C TYR A 38 -1.93 -4.80 11.52
N ILE A 39 -2.30 -5.52 10.46
CA ILE A 39 -3.56 -6.28 10.42
C ILE A 39 -3.61 -7.33 11.55
N THR A 40 -2.52 -8.06 11.78
CA THR A 40 -2.45 -9.08 12.83
C THR A 40 -2.72 -8.48 14.22
N ALA A 41 -2.11 -7.34 14.51
CA ALA A 41 -2.28 -6.64 15.78
C ALA A 41 -3.71 -6.12 15.97
N GLU A 42 -4.25 -5.41 14.96
CA GLU A 42 -5.58 -4.78 15.05
C GLU A 42 -6.73 -5.81 15.05
N ALA A 43 -6.59 -6.92 14.30
CA ALA A 43 -7.58 -8.00 14.28
C ALA A 43 -7.44 -8.96 15.48
N GLY A 44 -6.33 -8.87 16.23
CA GLY A 44 -6.03 -9.76 17.34
C GLY A 44 -5.88 -11.21 16.90
N PHE A 45 -5.22 -11.44 15.76
CA PHE A 45 -4.97 -12.81 15.29
C PHE A 45 -3.96 -13.53 16.18
N THR A 46 -4.28 -14.77 16.54
CA THR A 46 -3.28 -15.71 17.06
C THR A 46 -2.36 -16.17 15.92
N PRO A 47 -1.16 -16.73 16.22
CA PRO A 47 -0.29 -17.27 15.17
C PRO A 47 -0.96 -18.33 14.29
N SER A 48 -1.82 -19.19 14.87
CA SER A 48 -2.56 -20.20 14.12
C SER A 48 -3.63 -19.60 13.21
N GLU A 49 -4.32 -18.56 13.65
CA GLU A 49 -5.31 -17.85 12.82
C GLU A 49 -4.63 -17.08 11.67
N ALA A 50 -3.51 -16.42 11.93
CA ALA A 50 -2.72 -15.75 10.91
C ALA A 50 -2.24 -16.73 9.84
N GLN A 51 -1.78 -17.91 10.23
CA GLN A 51 -1.31 -18.97 9.33
C GLN A 51 -2.39 -19.43 8.34
N VAL A 52 -3.66 -19.48 8.75
CA VAL A 52 -4.76 -19.90 7.85
C VAL A 52 -5.40 -18.72 7.12
N PHE A 53 -5.35 -17.51 7.68
CA PHE A 53 -5.93 -16.31 7.08
C PHE A 53 -5.10 -15.78 5.91
N TYR A 54 -3.78 -15.59 6.08
CA TYR A 54 -2.95 -14.91 5.08
C TYR A 54 -2.86 -15.61 3.73
N PRO A 55 -2.79 -16.93 3.61
CA PRO A 55 -2.83 -17.57 2.29
C PRO A 55 -4.08 -17.20 1.49
N ILE A 56 -5.26 -17.17 2.14
CA ILE A 56 -6.53 -16.81 1.50
C ILE A 56 -6.54 -15.32 1.13
N TYR A 57 -6.07 -14.47 2.03
CA TYR A 57 -5.95 -13.03 1.83
C TYR A 57 -5.02 -12.68 0.66
N HIS A 58 -3.83 -13.30 0.60
CA HIS A 58 -2.88 -13.05 -0.49
C HIS A 58 -3.39 -13.51 -1.83
N GLU A 59 -4.02 -14.68 -1.91
CA GLU A 59 -4.64 -15.16 -3.14
C GLU A 59 -5.70 -14.18 -3.64
N MET A 60 -6.53 -13.65 -2.74
CA MET A 60 -7.50 -12.59 -3.07
C MET A 60 -6.81 -11.36 -3.65
N LYS A 61 -5.78 -10.85 -2.95
CA LYS A 61 -5.05 -9.65 -3.37
C LYS A 61 -4.36 -9.81 -4.73
N ASP A 62 -3.83 -10.98 -5.02
CA ASP A 62 -3.23 -11.28 -6.33
C ASP A 62 -4.26 -11.23 -7.44
N LYS A 63 -5.43 -11.84 -7.24
CA LYS A 63 -6.52 -11.80 -8.21
C LYS A 63 -7.10 -10.40 -8.38
N GLN A 64 -7.27 -9.65 -7.29
CA GLN A 64 -7.66 -8.23 -7.34
C GLN A 64 -6.67 -7.41 -8.18
N ARG A 65 -5.36 -7.55 -7.96
CA ARG A 65 -4.34 -6.85 -8.75
C ARG A 65 -4.41 -7.20 -10.24
N HIS A 66 -4.71 -8.44 -10.57
CA HIS A 66 -4.89 -8.86 -11.96
C HIS A 66 -6.08 -8.15 -12.60
N LEU A 67 -7.24 -8.12 -11.93
CA LEU A 67 -8.44 -7.43 -12.42
C LEU A 67 -8.22 -5.91 -12.52
N GLN A 68 -7.58 -5.30 -11.51
CA GLN A 68 -7.23 -3.88 -11.54
C GLN A 68 -6.34 -3.51 -12.73
N ARG A 69 -5.35 -4.36 -13.07
CA ARG A 69 -4.51 -4.14 -14.28
C ARG A 69 -5.33 -4.18 -15.56
N ARG A 70 -6.31 -5.12 -15.67
CA ARG A 70 -7.21 -5.20 -16.83
C ARG A 70 -8.09 -3.95 -16.95
N ILE A 71 -8.67 -3.49 -15.85
CA ILE A 71 -9.48 -2.24 -15.80
C ILE A 71 -8.61 -1.03 -16.19
N PHE A 72 -7.41 -0.93 -15.62
CA PHE A 72 -6.48 0.15 -15.93
C PHE A 72 -6.10 0.17 -17.41
N TRP A 73 -5.82 -1.00 -17.98
CA TRP A 73 -5.49 -1.14 -19.40
C TRP A 73 -6.63 -0.67 -20.31
N LEU A 74 -7.87 -1.08 -20.02
CA LEU A 74 -9.06 -0.63 -20.79
C LEU A 74 -9.25 0.88 -20.71
N LYS A 75 -9.05 1.48 -19.53
CA LYS A 75 -9.18 2.94 -19.36
C LYS A 75 -8.05 3.70 -20.06
N LYS A 76 -6.85 3.14 -20.09
CA LYS A 76 -5.70 3.76 -20.75
C LYS A 76 -5.75 3.66 -22.28
N ASN A 77 -6.45 2.65 -22.79
CA ASN A 77 -6.59 2.38 -24.23
C ASN A 77 -8.06 2.47 -24.62
N PRO A 78 -8.64 3.70 -24.67
CA PRO A 78 -10.01 3.90 -25.14
C PRO A 78 -10.12 3.58 -26.61
N PRO A 79 -11.34 3.37 -27.16
CA PRO A 79 -11.56 3.31 -28.58
C PRO A 79 -10.96 4.54 -29.29
N CYS A 80 -10.54 4.38 -30.54
CA CYS A 80 -9.97 5.49 -31.32
C CYS A 80 -11.03 6.59 -31.57
N ASN A 81 -10.57 7.83 -31.85
CA ASN A 81 -11.45 8.99 -31.97
C ASN A 81 -12.54 8.86 -33.08
N ASN A 82 -12.31 8.01 -34.08
CA ASN A 82 -13.27 7.72 -35.16
C ASN A 82 -14.08 6.42 -34.91
N ALA A 83 -13.98 5.84 -33.73
CA ALA A 83 -14.79 4.67 -33.35
C ALA A 83 -16.28 5.05 -33.23
N SER A 84 -17.15 4.08 -33.45
CA SER A 84 -18.58 4.28 -33.31
C SER A 84 -19.03 4.38 -31.83
N ASP A 85 -20.19 4.99 -31.60
CA ASP A 85 -20.79 4.99 -30.25
C ASP A 85 -20.98 3.59 -29.69
N LYS A 86 -21.21 2.60 -30.56
CA LYS A 86 -21.30 1.19 -30.18
C LYS A 86 -19.96 0.68 -29.58
N ASP A 87 -18.81 1.08 -30.14
CA ASP A 87 -17.51 0.67 -29.64
C ASP A 87 -17.24 1.26 -28.25
N PHE A 88 -17.64 2.54 -28.04
CA PHE A 88 -17.56 3.17 -26.73
C PHE A 88 -18.50 2.49 -25.72
N ALA A 89 -19.73 2.15 -26.10
CA ALA A 89 -20.67 1.40 -25.25
C ALA A 89 -20.10 0.04 -24.83
N ILE A 90 -19.47 -0.70 -25.77
CA ILE A 90 -18.79 -1.97 -25.46
C ILE A 90 -17.63 -1.76 -24.49
N ALA A 91 -16.81 -0.72 -24.66
CA ALA A 91 -15.68 -0.43 -23.77
C ALA A 91 -16.15 -0.09 -22.34
N ILE A 92 -17.24 0.68 -22.22
CA ILE A 92 -17.88 0.98 -20.94
C ILE A 92 -18.37 -0.32 -20.29
N GLN A 93 -19.11 -1.14 -21.03
CA GLN A 93 -19.66 -2.40 -20.51
C GLN A 93 -18.55 -3.32 -20.00
N LYS A 94 -17.51 -3.56 -20.81
CA LYS A 94 -16.35 -4.39 -20.40
C LYS A 94 -15.70 -3.89 -19.11
N THR A 95 -15.58 -2.57 -18.96
CA THR A 95 -15.00 -1.98 -17.74
C THR A 95 -15.89 -2.21 -16.53
N LYS A 96 -17.21 -2.11 -16.70
CA LYS A 96 -18.20 -2.35 -15.64
C LYS A 96 -18.27 -3.82 -15.24
N ASP A 97 -18.24 -4.73 -16.24
CA ASP A 97 -18.23 -6.18 -15.99
C ASP A 97 -17.04 -6.60 -15.14
N LEU A 98 -15.86 -6.06 -15.41
CA LEU A 98 -14.68 -6.29 -14.55
C LEU A 98 -14.86 -5.74 -13.13
N GLY A 99 -15.59 -4.64 -12.97
CA GLY A 99 -15.96 -4.13 -11.64
C GLY A 99 -16.88 -5.09 -10.87
N VAL A 100 -17.85 -5.68 -11.56
CA VAL A 100 -18.73 -6.71 -10.98
C VAL A 100 -17.93 -7.96 -10.62
N GLU A 101 -17.04 -8.42 -11.52
CA GLU A 101 -16.14 -9.55 -11.27
C GLU A 101 -15.27 -9.31 -10.03
N MET A 102 -14.76 -8.09 -9.84
CA MET A 102 -14.00 -7.68 -8.65
C MET A 102 -14.83 -7.80 -7.38
N ALA A 103 -16.03 -7.24 -7.36
CA ALA A 103 -16.92 -7.31 -6.21
C ALA A 103 -17.31 -8.75 -5.85
N GLN A 104 -17.60 -9.59 -6.86
CA GLN A 104 -17.92 -11.00 -6.66
C GLN A 104 -16.72 -11.79 -6.12
N LEU A 105 -15.51 -11.50 -6.63
CA LEU A 105 -14.26 -12.04 -6.10
C LEU A 105 -14.13 -11.75 -4.60
N GLU A 106 -14.28 -10.50 -4.20
CA GLU A 106 -14.20 -10.08 -2.79
C GLU A 106 -15.20 -10.83 -1.91
N VAL A 107 -16.46 -10.87 -2.31
CA VAL A 107 -17.50 -11.62 -1.57
C VAL A 107 -17.12 -13.07 -1.37
N ASN A 108 -16.60 -13.73 -2.41
CA ASN A 108 -16.23 -15.15 -2.34
C ASN A 108 -15.04 -15.38 -1.38
N TYR A 109 -14.04 -14.48 -1.42
CA TYR A 109 -12.86 -14.61 -0.55
C TYR A 109 -13.18 -14.23 0.90
N TYR A 110 -14.01 -13.22 1.16
CA TYR A 110 -14.46 -12.90 2.52
C TYR A 110 -15.25 -14.07 3.13
N LYS A 111 -16.08 -14.77 2.36
CA LYS A 111 -16.73 -15.99 2.83
C LYS A 111 -15.72 -17.07 3.22
N LYS A 112 -14.67 -17.29 2.41
CA LYS A 112 -13.60 -18.25 2.72
C LYS A 112 -12.85 -17.84 4.02
N MET A 113 -12.49 -16.57 4.16
CA MET A 113 -11.82 -16.06 5.37
C MET A 113 -12.70 -16.22 6.61
N CYS A 114 -14.01 -15.94 6.51
CA CYS A 114 -14.97 -16.14 7.60
C CYS A 114 -15.18 -17.62 7.96
N GLY A 115 -14.88 -18.54 7.06
CA GLY A 115 -14.82 -19.97 7.34
C GLY A 115 -13.53 -20.43 8.03
N ALA A 116 -12.45 -19.68 7.88
CA ALA A 116 -11.14 -19.98 8.46
C ALA A 116 -10.91 -19.35 9.84
N VAL A 117 -11.40 -18.13 10.03
CA VAL A 117 -11.32 -17.38 11.30
C VAL A 117 -12.66 -16.68 11.61
N SER A 118 -12.85 -16.18 12.84
CA SER A 118 -14.14 -15.57 13.21
C SER A 118 -14.47 -14.35 12.32
N PRO A 119 -15.74 -14.18 11.89
CA PRO A 119 -16.17 -13.04 11.08
C PRO A 119 -15.84 -11.67 11.71
N ARG A 120 -15.86 -11.57 13.03
CA ARG A 120 -15.46 -10.36 13.78
C ARG A 120 -14.00 -9.99 13.48
N LYS A 121 -13.10 -10.97 13.46
CA LYS A 121 -11.69 -10.77 13.19
C LYS A 121 -11.43 -10.46 11.71
N VAL A 122 -12.17 -11.09 10.81
CA VAL A 122 -12.13 -10.74 9.37
C VAL A 122 -12.53 -9.28 9.16
N TYR A 123 -13.63 -8.84 9.80
CA TYR A 123 -14.07 -7.44 9.71
C TYR A 123 -13.04 -6.46 10.30
N ALA A 124 -12.41 -6.82 11.44
CA ALA A 124 -11.33 -6.03 12.02
C ALA A 124 -10.12 -5.96 11.08
N ALA A 125 -9.76 -7.06 10.42
CA ALA A 125 -8.67 -7.10 9.43
C ALA A 125 -8.95 -6.19 8.22
N MET A 126 -10.19 -6.19 7.69
CA MET A 126 -10.58 -5.27 6.61
C MET A 126 -10.41 -3.81 7.02
N ARG A 127 -10.90 -3.45 8.22
CA ARG A 127 -10.76 -2.10 8.74
C ARG A 127 -9.30 -1.71 8.97
N ALA A 128 -8.50 -2.64 9.46
CA ALA A 128 -7.07 -2.42 9.69
C ALA A 128 -6.34 -2.16 8.37
N GLU A 129 -6.63 -2.91 7.31
CA GLU A 129 -6.08 -2.67 5.98
C GLU A 129 -6.39 -1.24 5.49
N ASP A 130 -7.66 -0.82 5.57
CA ASP A 130 -8.08 0.52 5.16
C ASP A 130 -7.40 1.62 5.98
N GLN A 131 -7.24 1.41 7.30
CA GLN A 131 -6.56 2.35 8.18
C GLN A 131 -5.07 2.44 7.87
N PHE A 132 -4.41 1.31 7.62
CA PHE A 132 -3.01 1.27 7.23
C PHE A 132 -2.77 2.06 5.94
N HIS A 133 -3.59 1.83 4.92
CA HIS A 133 -3.47 2.57 3.66
C HIS A 133 -3.67 4.08 3.83
N ARG A 134 -4.64 4.52 4.65
CA ARG A 134 -4.83 5.95 4.94
C ARG A 134 -3.61 6.56 5.63
N LYS A 135 -3.08 5.90 6.68
CA LYS A 135 -1.87 6.36 7.38
C LYS A 135 -0.69 6.49 6.43
N MET A 136 -0.49 5.51 5.56
CA MET A 136 0.60 5.57 4.58
C MET A 136 0.44 6.73 3.60
N LEU A 137 -0.80 7.05 3.17
CA LEU A 137 -1.05 8.19 2.30
C LEU A 137 -0.80 9.53 3.01
N GLU A 138 -1.16 9.65 4.29
CA GLU A 138 -0.88 10.82 5.12
C GLU A 138 0.63 11.02 5.28
N ASP A 139 1.38 9.99 5.64
CA ASP A 139 2.84 10.03 5.78
C ASP A 139 3.55 10.44 4.48
N PHE A 140 3.08 9.97 3.32
CA PHE A 140 3.59 10.37 2.02
C PHE A 140 3.15 11.78 1.61
N GLY A 141 1.97 12.23 2.04
CA GLY A 141 1.44 13.58 1.80
C GLY A 141 2.23 14.63 2.57
N ASP A 142 2.46 14.41 3.85
CA ASP A 142 3.21 15.33 4.73
C ASP A 142 4.69 15.44 4.35
N GLY A 143 5.27 14.38 3.82
CA GLY A 143 6.63 14.38 3.26
C GLY A 143 6.82 15.32 2.06
N LYS A 144 5.73 15.66 1.34
CA LYS A 144 5.75 16.63 0.21
C LYS A 144 5.43 18.06 0.62
N SER A 145 4.83 18.26 1.80
CA SER A 145 4.29 19.56 2.22
C SER A 145 5.23 20.40 3.08
N ARG A 146 6.44 19.96 3.38
CA ARG A 146 7.44 20.80 4.07
C ARG A 146 8.29 21.56 3.06
N PRO A 147 8.04 22.89 2.86
CA PRO A 147 9.00 23.75 2.17
C PRO A 147 10.26 23.81 3.03
N LYS A 148 11.41 23.43 2.46
CA LYS A 148 12.71 23.73 3.05
C LYS A 148 12.85 25.25 3.11
N GLY A 149 12.94 25.80 4.33
CA GLY A 149 13.60 27.09 4.57
C GLY A 149 12.69 28.25 4.87
N GLN A 150 12.29 28.39 6.12
CA GLN A 150 12.25 29.70 6.76
C GLN A 150 13.03 29.61 8.06
N LYS A 151 14.23 30.21 8.05
CA LYS A 151 14.94 30.56 9.27
C LYS A 151 14.12 31.62 10.01
N PRO A 152 13.96 31.53 11.34
CA PRO A 152 13.41 32.63 12.11
C PRO A 152 14.40 33.81 12.05
N THR A 153 13.92 34.94 11.52
CA THR A 153 14.60 36.21 11.69
C THR A 153 14.45 36.61 13.16
N GLN A 154 15.56 36.69 13.86
CA GLN A 154 15.63 37.28 15.19
C GLN A 154 15.57 38.83 15.01
N GLU A 155 14.59 39.44 15.57
CA GLU A 155 14.63 40.79 16.09
C GLU A 155 14.68 40.74 17.62
#